data_0da362f476cb34605ef2e2b0ae22f2a2
#
_entry.id   0da362f476cb34605ef2e2b0ae22f2a2
#
_cell.length_a   1.000
_cell.length_b   1.000
_cell.length_c   1.000
_cell.angle_alpha   90.00
_cell.angle_beta   90.00
_cell.angle_gamma   90.00
#
_symmetry.space_group_name_H-M   'P 1'
#
loop_
_entity.id
_entity.type
_entity.pdbx_description
1 polymer ?
#
loop_
_entity_poly.entity_id
_entity_poly.type
_entity_poly.pdbx_seq_one_letter_code
_entity_poly.pdbx_strand_id
1 'polypeptide(L)'
;MELSPATQWNTALDISSSQDTIVTPGETPIVISTGILGPLPQGTVELLSGRSGLTSRGVQIHTGVIASDYEGELEVMASTALPWKVSKGDRIAQLLILPYMGIGHSDKKQSSGGFGSTGKAGIFLTEKILESRRTWQVNISGKNFQGLIDTGADVSIISSQHWPKVWLTRPAPISIVGLGQAQGLKQSAMVLSCSGPDKQPATI
;
A
#
# COMPACT_ATOMS: atom_id res chain seq x y z
N MET A 1 20.66 16.20 -14.09
CA MET A 1 21.19 16.48 -12.74
C MET A 1 22.33 15.49 -12.53
N GLU A 2 23.47 15.92 -12.02
CA GLU A 2 24.64 15.06 -11.88
C GLU A 2 24.61 14.36 -10.51
N LEU A 3 24.79 13.04 -10.51
CA LEU A 3 24.90 12.24 -9.30
C LEU A 3 26.31 12.44 -8.72
N SER A 4 26.41 12.95 -7.50
CA SER A 4 27.69 13.14 -6.84
C SER A 4 27.66 12.67 -5.39
N PRO A 5 28.80 12.12 -4.88
CA PRO A 5 28.89 11.76 -3.47
C PRO A 5 28.96 13.02 -2.59
N ALA A 6 28.33 12.98 -1.41
CA ALA A 6 28.35 14.11 -0.48
C ALA A 6 29.73 14.34 0.19
N THR A 7 30.55 13.29 0.29
CA THR A 7 31.91 13.34 0.87
C THR A 7 32.85 12.40 0.12
N GLN A 8 34.17 12.59 0.28
CA GLN A 8 35.20 11.81 -0.42
C GLN A 8 35.09 10.29 -0.29
N TRP A 9 34.53 9.80 0.82
CA TRP A 9 34.37 8.36 1.12
C TRP A 9 32.91 7.93 1.21
N ASN A 10 31.99 8.76 0.68
CA ASN A 10 30.58 8.37 0.66
C ASN A 10 30.35 7.26 -0.37
N THR A 11 29.77 6.15 0.08
CA THR A 11 29.45 4.98 -0.76
C THR A 11 28.12 5.11 -1.48
N ALA A 12 27.33 6.14 -1.13
CA ALA A 12 26.02 6.40 -1.72
C ALA A 12 25.99 7.76 -2.41
N LEU A 13 25.25 7.85 -3.50
CA LEU A 13 25.00 9.08 -4.23
C LEU A 13 23.75 9.76 -3.69
N ASP A 14 23.81 11.06 -3.41
CA ASP A 14 22.62 11.80 -2.99
C ASP A 14 21.65 11.99 -4.17
N ILE A 15 20.38 11.76 -3.91
CA ILE A 15 19.28 11.98 -4.84
C ILE A 15 18.48 13.20 -4.39
N SER A 16 18.28 14.15 -5.29
CA SER A 16 17.55 15.38 -5.02
C SER A 16 16.20 15.41 -5.75
N SER A 17 15.24 16.12 -5.17
CA SER A 17 13.96 16.40 -5.84
C SER A 17 14.15 17.33 -7.03
N SER A 18 13.48 17.06 -8.14
CA SER A 18 13.44 17.94 -9.32
C SER A 18 12.35 19.02 -9.23
N GLN A 19 11.47 18.94 -8.23
CA GLN A 19 10.31 19.83 -8.08
C GLN A 19 9.99 20.10 -6.60
N ASP A 20 9.20 21.16 -6.37
CA ASP A 20 8.59 21.41 -5.08
C ASP A 20 7.42 20.45 -4.85
N THR A 21 7.32 19.91 -3.63
CA THR A 21 6.21 19.03 -3.27
C THR A 21 5.91 19.08 -1.78
N ILE A 22 4.74 18.60 -1.37
CA ILE A 22 4.36 18.46 0.04
C ILE A 22 3.91 17.02 0.26
N VAL A 23 4.54 16.35 1.22
CA VAL A 23 4.17 15.02 1.69
C VAL A 23 3.30 15.18 2.93
N THR A 24 2.06 14.67 2.87
CA THR A 24 1.08 14.79 3.94
C THR A 24 1.02 13.51 4.76
N PRO A 25 0.96 13.58 6.10
CA PRO A 25 0.83 12.40 6.96
C PRO A 25 -0.48 11.65 6.71
N GLY A 26 -0.43 10.32 6.85
CA GLY A 26 -1.63 9.47 6.77
C GLY A 26 -2.17 9.23 5.36
N GLU A 27 -1.55 9.81 4.35
CA GLU A 27 -1.84 9.50 2.95
C GLU A 27 -1.01 8.29 2.47
N THR A 28 -1.42 7.71 1.34
CA THR A 28 -0.60 6.72 0.64
C THR A 28 0.75 7.32 0.30
N PRO A 29 1.84 6.53 0.27
CA PRO A 29 3.14 7.03 -0.14
C PRO A 29 3.05 7.78 -1.47
N ILE A 30 3.67 8.95 -1.53
CA ILE A 30 3.74 9.76 -2.74
C ILE A 30 5.03 9.49 -3.49
N VAL A 31 4.99 9.69 -4.80
CA VAL A 31 6.13 9.56 -5.70
C VAL A 31 6.69 10.94 -5.98
N ILE A 32 7.99 11.14 -5.76
CA ILE A 32 8.71 12.41 -5.95
C ILE A 32 9.67 12.25 -7.11
N SER A 33 9.52 13.08 -8.13
CA SER A 33 10.40 13.12 -9.30
C SER A 33 11.79 13.63 -8.96
N THR A 34 12.82 13.02 -9.58
CA THR A 34 14.22 13.41 -9.39
C THR A 34 14.85 14.05 -10.64
N GLY A 35 14.27 13.84 -11.81
CA GLY A 35 14.84 14.25 -13.09
C GLY A 35 16.04 13.42 -13.54
N ILE A 36 16.33 12.30 -12.87
CA ILE A 36 17.43 11.40 -13.21
C ILE A 36 16.85 10.26 -14.04
N LEU A 37 17.39 10.04 -15.23
CA LEU A 37 16.96 8.98 -16.14
C LEU A 37 18.00 7.85 -16.15
N GLY A 38 17.51 6.62 -16.29
CA GLY A 38 18.34 5.48 -16.64
C GLY A 38 18.80 5.50 -18.12
N PRO A 39 19.48 4.48 -18.60
CA PRO A 39 19.89 3.30 -17.84
C PRO A 39 21.08 3.57 -16.91
N LEU A 40 21.21 2.73 -15.91
CA LEU A 40 22.31 2.74 -14.95
C LEU A 40 23.47 1.84 -15.43
N PRO A 41 24.65 1.82 -14.77
CA PRO A 41 25.79 1.06 -15.24
C PRO A 41 25.46 -0.45 -15.37
N GLN A 42 25.84 -1.06 -16.46
CA GLN A 42 25.62 -2.50 -16.68
C GLN A 42 26.36 -3.35 -15.63
N GLY A 43 25.77 -4.46 -15.22
CA GLY A 43 26.32 -5.34 -14.21
C GLY A 43 26.14 -4.84 -12.79
N THR A 44 25.30 -3.82 -12.60
CA THR A 44 24.95 -3.27 -11.28
C THR A 44 23.47 -3.41 -10.99
N VAL A 45 23.15 -3.39 -9.72
CA VAL A 45 21.80 -3.18 -9.19
C VAL A 45 21.87 -1.98 -8.27
N GLU A 46 20.87 -1.12 -8.34
CA GLU A 46 20.83 0.07 -7.53
C GLU A 46 19.80 -0.09 -6.41
N LEU A 47 20.21 0.31 -5.22
CA LEU A 47 19.37 0.33 -4.04
C LEU A 47 19.09 1.77 -3.64
N LEU A 48 17.85 2.21 -3.84
CA LEU A 48 17.37 3.49 -3.36
C LEU A 48 16.95 3.37 -1.89
N SER A 49 17.44 4.27 -1.04
CA SER A 49 17.20 4.25 0.39
C SER A 49 17.06 5.65 0.98
N GLY A 50 16.54 5.72 2.22
CA GLY A 50 16.40 6.97 2.95
C GLY A 50 17.74 7.51 3.49
N ARG A 51 17.71 8.78 3.84
CA ARG A 51 18.81 9.46 4.53
C ARG A 51 18.52 9.52 6.02
N SER A 52 19.50 9.18 6.85
CA SER A 52 19.36 9.14 8.32
C SER A 52 18.80 10.45 8.91
N GLY A 53 19.23 11.61 8.37
CA GLY A 53 18.74 12.92 8.80
C GLY A 53 17.27 13.21 8.47
N LEU A 54 16.68 12.55 7.48
CA LEU A 54 15.25 12.61 7.19
C LEU A 54 14.49 11.58 8.01
N THR A 55 15.01 10.37 8.13
CA THR A 55 14.42 9.30 8.92
C THR A 55 14.26 9.70 10.39
N SER A 56 15.26 10.36 10.98
CA SER A 56 15.17 10.88 12.35
C SER A 56 14.11 11.95 12.57
N ARG A 57 13.60 12.53 11.50
CA ARG A 57 12.51 13.53 11.50
C ARG A 57 11.16 12.94 11.11
N GLY A 58 11.05 11.60 11.05
CA GLY A 58 9.81 10.92 10.73
C GLY A 58 9.49 10.82 9.23
N VAL A 59 10.45 11.11 8.35
CA VAL A 59 10.31 10.87 6.91
C VAL A 59 10.81 9.48 6.59
N GLN A 60 9.98 8.69 5.93
CA GLN A 60 10.32 7.36 5.45
C GLN A 60 10.42 7.36 3.93
N ILE A 61 11.58 7.00 3.41
CA ILE A 61 11.76 6.68 2.00
C ILE A 61 11.62 5.17 1.84
N HIS A 62 10.71 4.75 0.98
CA HIS A 62 10.49 3.34 0.70
C HIS A 62 11.64 2.83 -0.17
N THR A 63 12.25 1.75 0.28
CA THR A 63 13.38 1.14 -0.43
C THR A 63 12.96 0.66 -1.81
N GLY A 64 13.70 1.07 -2.83
CA GLY A 64 13.54 0.63 -4.22
C GLY A 64 14.75 -0.16 -4.69
N VAL A 65 14.52 -1.24 -5.41
CA VAL A 65 15.54 -1.98 -6.15
C VAL A 65 15.37 -1.65 -7.62
N ILE A 66 16.41 -1.12 -8.25
CA ILE A 66 16.38 -0.63 -9.63
C ILE A 66 17.34 -1.49 -10.44
N ALA A 67 16.83 -2.08 -11.52
CA ALA A 67 17.64 -2.88 -12.44
C ALA A 67 18.45 -1.98 -13.39
N SER A 68 19.63 -2.44 -13.80
CA SER A 68 20.51 -1.67 -14.67
C SER A 68 19.93 -1.38 -16.07
N ASP A 69 18.94 -2.18 -16.50
CA ASP A 69 18.23 -2.01 -17.79
C ASP A 69 16.98 -1.12 -17.67
N TYR A 70 16.74 -0.52 -16.51
CA TYR A 70 15.66 0.43 -16.33
C TYR A 70 15.98 1.77 -17.01
N GLU A 71 15.15 2.19 -17.96
CA GLU A 71 15.37 3.40 -18.78
C GLU A 71 14.47 4.58 -18.34
N GLY A 72 13.59 4.36 -17.37
CA GLY A 72 12.68 5.38 -16.87
C GLY A 72 13.34 6.38 -15.92
N GLU A 73 12.55 7.31 -15.41
CA GLU A 73 12.96 8.24 -14.37
C GLU A 73 13.10 7.53 -13.03
N LEU A 74 14.19 7.78 -12.32
CA LEU A 74 14.37 7.36 -10.94
C LEU A 74 13.48 8.23 -10.05
N GLU A 75 12.45 7.64 -9.52
CA GLU A 75 11.49 8.33 -8.66
C GLU A 75 11.61 7.82 -7.22
N VAL A 76 11.34 8.69 -6.26
CA VAL A 76 11.46 8.41 -4.83
C VAL A 76 10.07 8.29 -4.22
N MET A 77 9.74 7.12 -3.68
CA MET A 77 8.49 6.90 -2.95
C MET A 77 8.69 7.26 -1.48
N ALA A 78 7.89 8.18 -0.96
CA ALA A 78 8.02 8.71 0.40
C ALA A 78 6.70 8.76 1.16
N SER A 79 6.80 8.54 2.47
CA SER A 79 5.73 8.80 3.45
C SER A 79 6.29 9.53 4.67
N THR A 80 5.44 10.15 5.47
CA THR A 80 5.89 10.94 6.61
C THR A 80 4.90 10.88 7.78
N ALA A 81 5.41 11.01 9.01
CA ALA A 81 4.60 11.16 10.21
C ALA A 81 4.14 12.60 10.45
N LEU A 82 4.82 13.60 9.86
CA LEU A 82 4.51 15.02 9.98
C LEU A 82 4.53 15.67 8.59
N PRO A 83 3.79 16.76 8.33
CA PRO A 83 3.85 17.43 7.04
C PRO A 83 5.29 17.78 6.65
N TRP A 84 5.71 17.36 5.49
CA TRP A 84 7.06 17.58 4.99
C TRP A 84 7.05 18.35 3.67
N LYS A 85 7.58 19.57 3.71
CA LYS A 85 7.77 20.38 2.51
C LYS A 85 9.12 20.03 1.89
N VAL A 86 9.12 19.61 0.66
CA VAL A 86 10.28 19.34 -0.18
C VAL A 86 10.41 20.47 -1.18
N SER A 87 11.57 21.06 -1.27
CA SER A 87 11.90 22.05 -2.30
C SER A 87 12.74 21.40 -3.40
N LYS A 88 12.61 21.93 -4.61
CA LYS A 88 13.48 21.52 -5.72
C LYS A 88 14.96 21.67 -5.33
N GLY A 89 15.74 20.59 -5.53
CA GLY A 89 17.15 20.53 -5.16
C GLY A 89 17.40 19.97 -3.75
N ASP A 90 16.35 19.79 -2.92
CA ASP A 90 16.51 19.13 -1.63
C ASP A 90 16.96 17.68 -1.81
N ARG A 91 17.99 17.27 -1.07
CA ARG A 91 18.48 15.89 -1.06
C ARG A 91 17.54 15.02 -0.25
N ILE A 92 16.76 14.18 -0.92
CA ILE A 92 15.65 13.42 -0.34
C ILE A 92 15.97 11.94 -0.12
N ALA A 93 16.89 11.38 -0.89
CA ALA A 93 17.21 9.94 -0.83
C ALA A 93 18.72 9.73 -1.09
N GLN A 94 19.12 8.46 -1.02
CA GLN A 94 20.47 7.99 -1.37
C GLN A 94 20.35 6.79 -2.30
N LEU A 95 21.28 6.70 -3.28
CA LEU A 95 21.39 5.61 -4.24
C LEU A 95 22.72 4.89 -4.02
N LEU A 96 22.67 3.60 -3.70
CA LEU A 96 23.81 2.72 -3.67
C LEU A 96 23.86 1.96 -4.99
N ILE A 97 25.05 1.94 -5.63
CA ILE A 97 25.31 1.17 -6.84
C ILE A 97 26.12 -0.06 -6.42
N LEU A 98 25.52 -1.24 -6.59
CA LEU A 98 26.11 -2.50 -6.12
C LEU A 98 26.36 -3.43 -7.32
N PRO A 99 27.50 -4.12 -7.41
CA PRO A 99 27.67 -5.18 -8.39
C PRO A 99 26.71 -6.34 -8.07
N TYR A 100 26.12 -6.96 -9.09
CA TYR A 100 25.25 -8.12 -8.87
C TYR A 100 25.69 -9.33 -9.68
N MET A 101 25.39 -10.51 -9.17
CA MET A 101 25.51 -11.75 -9.92
C MET A 101 24.12 -12.16 -10.40
N GLY A 102 23.93 -12.17 -11.72
CA GLY A 102 22.69 -12.64 -12.33
C GLY A 102 22.50 -14.15 -12.11
N ILE A 103 21.35 -14.53 -11.56
CA ILE A 103 20.97 -15.94 -11.33
C ILE A 103 20.09 -16.51 -12.44
N GLY A 104 19.82 -15.75 -13.48
CA GLY A 104 19.02 -16.14 -14.64
C GLY A 104 18.97 -15.05 -15.68
N HIS A 105 18.65 -15.44 -16.91
CA HIS A 105 18.39 -14.49 -18.01
C HIS A 105 16.91 -14.52 -18.36
N SER A 106 16.35 -13.34 -18.59
CA SER A 106 15.04 -13.14 -19.19
C SER A 106 15.23 -12.31 -20.45
N ASP A 107 14.59 -12.70 -21.53
CA ASP A 107 14.61 -11.92 -22.77
C ASP A 107 13.76 -10.63 -22.67
N LYS A 108 13.06 -10.43 -21.56
CA LYS A 108 12.26 -9.22 -21.28
C LYS A 108 13.15 -8.16 -20.63
N LYS A 109 13.23 -7.00 -21.27
CA LYS A 109 13.85 -5.81 -20.69
C LYS A 109 12.85 -5.07 -19.80
N GLN A 110 13.33 -4.43 -18.73
CA GLN A 110 12.53 -3.61 -17.82
C GLN A 110 11.95 -2.37 -18.55
N SER A 111 12.70 -1.80 -19.51
CA SER A 111 12.31 -0.57 -20.23
C SER A 111 12.00 0.59 -19.26
N SER A 112 11.06 1.47 -19.59
CA SER A 112 10.68 2.62 -18.76
C SER A 112 9.57 2.33 -17.73
N GLY A 113 9.10 1.09 -17.64
CA GLY A 113 8.03 0.74 -16.72
C GLY A 113 8.54 0.56 -15.28
N GLY A 114 8.01 1.37 -14.33
CA GLY A 114 8.31 1.29 -12.90
C GLY A 114 7.12 0.82 -12.07
N PHE A 115 7.32 0.68 -10.75
CA PHE A 115 6.30 0.44 -9.72
C PHE A 115 5.33 -0.72 -10.00
N GLY A 116 5.84 -1.81 -10.57
CA GLY A 116 5.03 -3.02 -10.83
C GLY A 116 4.39 -3.10 -12.21
N SER A 117 4.82 -2.27 -13.17
CA SER A 117 4.34 -2.29 -14.57
C SER A 117 4.58 -3.63 -15.28
N THR A 118 5.55 -4.43 -14.83
CA THR A 118 5.92 -5.73 -15.42
C THR A 118 5.11 -6.92 -14.89
N GLY A 119 4.24 -6.71 -13.92
CA GLY A 119 3.42 -7.76 -13.32
C GLY A 119 2.04 -7.27 -12.90
N LYS A 120 1.10 -8.20 -12.68
CA LYS A 120 -0.12 -7.85 -11.95
C LYS A 120 0.27 -7.63 -10.49
N ALA A 121 0.22 -6.38 -10.03
CA ALA A 121 0.36 -6.08 -8.63
C ALA A 121 -0.77 -6.78 -7.86
N GLY A 122 -0.45 -7.89 -7.22
CA GLY A 122 -1.39 -8.67 -6.40
C GLY A 122 -1.65 -8.06 -5.02
N ILE A 123 -1.22 -6.83 -4.78
CA ILE A 123 -1.41 -6.14 -3.50
C ILE A 123 -2.42 -5.03 -3.72
N PHE A 124 -3.65 -5.29 -3.34
CA PHE A 124 -4.65 -4.24 -3.18
C PHE A 124 -4.43 -3.59 -1.81
N LEU A 125 -3.51 -2.64 -1.75
CA LEU A 125 -3.42 -1.72 -0.61
C LEU A 125 -4.65 -0.84 -0.65
N THR A 126 -5.40 -0.88 0.42
CA THR A 126 -6.57 -0.06 0.78
C THR A 126 -6.92 1.03 -0.22
N GLU A 127 -7.91 0.77 -1.04
CA GLU A 127 -8.57 1.79 -1.82
C GLU A 127 -9.14 2.85 -0.86
N LYS A 128 -8.85 4.13 -1.11
CA LYS A 128 -9.48 5.25 -0.40
C LYS A 128 -10.98 4.94 -0.30
N ILE A 129 -11.56 4.99 0.89
CA ILE A 129 -13.00 4.74 1.07
C ILE A 129 -13.73 5.90 0.39
N LEU A 130 -13.90 5.80 -0.91
CA LEU A 130 -14.80 6.62 -1.69
C LEU A 130 -16.22 6.10 -1.45
N GLU A 131 -17.23 6.88 -1.80
CA GLU A 131 -18.66 6.51 -1.66
C GLU A 131 -19.05 5.18 -2.34
N SER A 132 -18.24 4.67 -3.28
CA SER A 132 -18.38 3.34 -3.87
C SER A 132 -17.59 2.28 -3.09
N ARG A 133 -18.08 1.90 -1.93
CA ARG A 133 -17.52 0.76 -1.17
C ARG A 133 -17.73 -0.53 -1.96
N ARG A 134 -16.69 -1.38 -2.03
CA ARG A 134 -16.83 -2.71 -2.64
C ARG A 134 -17.79 -3.55 -1.79
N THR A 135 -18.95 -3.78 -2.34
CA THR A 135 -19.96 -4.64 -1.74
C THR A 135 -20.03 -5.96 -2.50
N TRP A 136 -20.17 -7.05 -1.77
CA TRP A 136 -20.39 -8.36 -2.33
C TRP A 136 -21.80 -8.85 -2.06
N GLN A 137 -22.33 -9.60 -3.00
CA GLN A 137 -23.54 -10.37 -2.73
C GLN A 137 -23.17 -11.65 -1.99
N VAL A 138 -23.69 -11.79 -0.79
CA VAL A 138 -23.54 -12.98 0.04
C VAL A 138 -24.91 -13.60 0.29
N ASN A 139 -24.98 -14.91 0.18
CA ASN A 139 -26.17 -15.66 0.58
C ASN A 139 -25.97 -16.13 2.01
N ILE A 140 -26.86 -15.71 2.91
CA ILE A 140 -26.84 -16.12 4.30
C ILE A 140 -28.15 -16.87 4.57
N SER A 141 -28.03 -18.17 4.88
CA SER A 141 -29.18 -19.07 5.16
C SER A 141 -30.33 -18.89 4.18
N GLY A 142 -30.03 -18.87 2.88
CA GLY A 142 -30.98 -18.75 1.79
C GLY A 142 -31.48 -17.34 1.47
N LYS A 143 -30.95 -16.30 2.13
CA LYS A 143 -31.26 -14.90 1.84
C LYS A 143 -30.03 -14.17 1.29
N ASN A 144 -30.24 -13.35 0.26
CA ASN A 144 -29.19 -12.57 -0.36
C ASN A 144 -29.05 -11.22 0.33
N PHE A 145 -27.83 -10.87 0.68
CA PHE A 145 -27.44 -9.58 1.24
C PHE A 145 -26.37 -8.95 0.39
N GLN A 146 -26.36 -7.64 0.31
CA GLN A 146 -25.25 -6.88 -0.19
C GLN A 146 -24.46 -6.38 1.02
N GLY A 147 -23.27 -6.93 1.23
CA GLY A 147 -22.42 -6.65 2.38
C GLY A 147 -21.12 -5.97 1.98
N LEU A 148 -20.63 -5.10 2.84
CA LEU A 148 -19.27 -4.59 2.79
C LEU A 148 -18.34 -5.65 3.34
N ILE A 149 -17.24 -5.93 2.63
CA ILE A 149 -16.17 -6.80 3.12
C ILE A 149 -15.16 -5.96 3.88
N ASP A 150 -14.98 -6.31 5.15
CA ASP A 150 -14.00 -5.71 6.03
C ASP A 150 -13.13 -6.82 6.64
N THR A 151 -11.90 -6.94 6.14
CA THR A 151 -10.93 -7.94 6.62
C THR A 151 -10.36 -7.62 8.00
N GLY A 152 -10.59 -6.41 8.52
CA GLY A 152 -10.21 -6.00 9.86
C GLY A 152 -11.30 -6.24 10.90
N ALA A 153 -12.47 -6.75 10.50
CA ALA A 153 -13.59 -7.01 11.41
C ALA A 153 -13.52 -8.44 11.98
N ASP A 154 -13.58 -8.56 13.30
CA ASP A 154 -13.63 -9.86 14.00
C ASP A 154 -15.03 -10.50 13.96
N VAL A 155 -16.05 -9.73 13.61
CA VAL A 155 -17.47 -10.20 13.61
C VAL A 155 -18.22 -9.65 12.42
N SER A 156 -19.18 -10.44 11.91
CA SER A 156 -20.09 -10.00 10.87
C SER A 156 -21.28 -9.25 11.49
N ILE A 157 -21.67 -8.12 10.91
CA ILE A 157 -22.74 -7.26 11.39
C ILE A 157 -23.83 -7.13 10.31
N ILE A 158 -25.07 -7.38 10.68
CA ILE A 158 -26.25 -7.14 9.85
C ILE A 158 -27.11 -6.07 10.53
N SER A 159 -27.48 -5.04 9.77
CA SER A 159 -28.41 -4.02 10.28
C SER A 159 -29.73 -4.65 10.73
N SER A 160 -30.26 -4.22 11.87
CA SER A 160 -31.55 -4.69 12.38
C SER A 160 -32.71 -4.47 11.40
N GLN A 161 -32.61 -3.49 10.52
CA GLN A 161 -33.59 -3.22 9.47
C GLN A 161 -33.61 -4.32 8.39
N HIS A 162 -32.47 -4.96 8.14
CA HIS A 162 -32.32 -6.03 7.16
C HIS A 162 -32.35 -7.43 7.79
N TRP A 163 -32.42 -7.50 9.13
CA TRP A 163 -32.48 -8.78 9.84
C TRP A 163 -33.80 -9.50 9.58
N PRO A 164 -33.79 -10.74 9.07
CA PRO A 164 -35.02 -11.49 8.81
C PRO A 164 -35.75 -11.79 10.11
N LYS A 165 -37.05 -11.45 10.17
CA LYS A 165 -37.88 -11.62 11.37
C LYS A 165 -37.95 -13.07 11.86
N VAL A 166 -37.72 -14.04 10.97
CA VAL A 166 -37.75 -15.48 11.28
C VAL A 166 -36.44 -15.98 11.93
N TRP A 167 -35.39 -15.18 11.92
CA TRP A 167 -34.12 -15.54 12.55
C TRP A 167 -34.14 -15.10 14.01
N LEU A 168 -34.08 -16.07 14.91
CA LEU A 168 -34.09 -15.81 16.35
C LEU A 168 -32.78 -15.09 16.76
N THR A 169 -32.95 -14.16 17.71
CA THR A 169 -31.82 -13.41 18.28
C THR A 169 -31.79 -13.58 19.79
N ARG A 170 -30.59 -13.44 20.36
CA ARG A 170 -30.34 -13.34 21.81
C ARG A 170 -29.51 -12.09 22.09
N PRO A 171 -29.50 -11.57 23.32
CA PRO A 171 -28.58 -10.49 23.69
C PRO A 171 -27.13 -10.87 23.38
N ALA A 172 -26.36 -9.96 22.80
CA ALA A 172 -24.94 -10.21 22.57
C ALA A 172 -24.16 -10.10 23.89
N PRO A 173 -23.29 -11.07 24.23
CA PRO A 173 -22.50 -11.04 25.47
C PRO A 173 -21.32 -10.08 25.39
N ILE A 174 -21.09 -9.45 24.25
CA ILE A 174 -19.94 -8.61 23.97
C ILE A 174 -20.37 -7.19 23.54
N SER A 175 -19.54 -6.21 23.87
CA SER A 175 -19.62 -4.86 23.29
C SER A 175 -18.76 -4.80 22.04
N ILE A 176 -19.29 -4.24 20.96
CA ILE A 176 -18.49 -3.96 19.76
C ILE A 176 -17.97 -2.53 19.88
N VAL A 177 -16.65 -2.39 19.86
CA VAL A 177 -15.96 -1.11 19.82
C VAL A 177 -15.53 -0.85 18.39
N GLY A 178 -15.98 0.24 17.80
CA GLY A 178 -15.69 0.61 16.42
C GLY A 178 -16.08 2.06 16.15
N LEU A 179 -16.37 2.42 14.92
CA LEU A 179 -16.85 3.75 14.51
C LEU A 179 -18.26 4.03 15.06
N GLY A 180 -18.36 4.24 16.36
CA GLY A 180 -19.59 4.51 17.09
C GLY A 180 -19.87 3.48 18.18
N GLN A 181 -20.52 3.92 19.26
CA GLN A 181 -21.01 3.03 20.31
C GLN A 181 -22.38 2.46 19.89
N ALA A 182 -22.43 1.18 19.56
CA ALA A 182 -23.69 0.48 19.33
C ALA A 182 -24.22 -0.05 20.67
N GLN A 183 -25.38 0.44 21.10
CA GLN A 183 -26.09 -0.07 22.29
C GLN A 183 -27.17 -1.09 21.86
N GLY A 184 -27.42 -2.09 22.72
CA GLY A 184 -28.50 -3.05 22.51
C GLY A 184 -28.23 -4.06 21.40
N LEU A 185 -26.96 -4.45 21.21
CA LEU A 185 -26.56 -5.45 20.22
C LEU A 185 -27.22 -6.80 20.51
N LYS A 186 -27.68 -7.46 19.45
CA LYS A 186 -28.20 -8.81 19.47
C LYS A 186 -27.33 -9.72 18.63
N GLN A 187 -27.21 -10.96 19.03
CA GLN A 187 -26.51 -12.01 18.30
C GLN A 187 -27.52 -12.99 17.72
N SER A 188 -27.20 -13.61 16.60
CA SER A 188 -27.98 -14.76 16.11
C SER A 188 -28.06 -15.85 17.19
N ALA A 189 -29.26 -16.39 17.43
CA ALA A 189 -29.43 -17.54 18.32
C ALA A 189 -29.19 -18.88 17.61
N MET A 190 -28.85 -18.84 16.32
CA MET A 190 -28.61 -19.99 15.46
C MET A 190 -27.34 -19.77 14.65
N VAL A 191 -26.70 -20.85 14.27
CA VAL A 191 -25.57 -20.82 13.30
C VAL A 191 -26.18 -20.56 11.92
N LEU A 192 -25.64 -19.57 11.22
CA LEU A 192 -26.06 -19.20 9.88
C LEU A 192 -25.05 -19.71 8.86
N SER A 193 -25.53 -20.37 7.80
CA SER A 193 -24.68 -20.73 6.66
C SER A 193 -24.48 -19.52 5.76
N CYS A 194 -23.26 -19.31 5.30
CA CYS A 194 -22.89 -18.21 4.41
C CYS A 194 -22.21 -18.75 3.16
N SER A 195 -22.48 -18.16 2.01
CA SER A 195 -21.74 -18.43 0.78
C SER A 195 -21.55 -17.16 -0.03
N GLY A 196 -20.33 -16.99 -0.54
CA GLY A 196 -19.98 -15.91 -1.45
C GLY A 196 -20.33 -16.21 -2.92
N PRO A 197 -19.88 -15.35 -3.85
CA PRO A 197 -20.12 -15.51 -5.29
C PRO A 197 -19.53 -16.81 -5.87
N ASP A 198 -18.46 -17.30 -5.29
CA ASP A 198 -17.78 -18.55 -5.62
C ASP A 198 -18.47 -19.80 -5.05
N LYS A 199 -19.58 -19.62 -4.33
CA LYS A 199 -20.38 -20.66 -3.66
C LYS A 199 -19.60 -21.50 -2.63
N GLN A 200 -18.44 -21.03 -2.18
CA GLN A 200 -17.71 -21.65 -1.07
C GLN A 200 -18.54 -21.49 0.22
N PRO A 201 -18.88 -22.58 0.92
CA PRO A 201 -19.68 -22.50 2.14
C PRO A 201 -18.81 -22.05 3.32
N ALA A 202 -19.36 -21.18 4.14
CA ALA A 202 -18.82 -20.79 5.44
C ALA A 202 -19.97 -20.73 6.46
N THR A 203 -19.63 -20.68 7.75
CA THR A 203 -20.59 -20.50 8.83
C THR A 203 -20.26 -19.25 9.62
N ILE A 204 -21.29 -18.52 10.04
CA ILE A 204 -21.17 -17.31 10.86
C ILE A 204 -22.14 -17.35 12.04
#